data_715b179b95045544ba0fc42f47a777ec
#
_entry.id   715b179b95045544ba0fc42f47a777ec
#
_cell.length_a   1.000
_cell.length_b   1.000
_cell.length_c   1.000
_cell.angle_alpha   90.00
_cell.angle_beta   90.00
_cell.angle_gamma   90.00
#
_symmetry.space_group_name_H-M   'P 1'
#
loop_
_entity.id
_entity.type
_entity.pdbx_description
1 polymer ?
#
loop_
_entity_poly.entity_id
_entity_poly.type
_entity_poly.pdbx_seq_one_letter_code
_entity_poly.pdbx_strand_id
1 'polypeptide(L)'
;MALRSKVFTYGAELTWQGGHTAVVASGDRPPLPVAPPPDFPGGEDDRWSPEHIFLAALESCTMLSFLAHCAHNDLEVREYSARATGSIERRDDDQRYAFTHVQVLVHARMAPGQAAAARELTDKAERDCFITASTNADIENDWRILE
;
A
#
# COMPACT_ATOMS: atom_id res chain seq x y z
N MET A 1 0.34 -33.85 -10.81
CA MET A 1 1.56 -33.25 -10.21
C MET A 1 1.14 -32.05 -9.38
N ALA A 2 1.33 -32.10 -8.08
CA ALA A 2 1.00 -30.97 -7.24
C ALA A 2 1.94 -29.80 -7.56
N LEU A 3 1.38 -28.66 -7.93
CA LEU A 3 2.13 -27.41 -8.07
C LEU A 3 2.69 -27.04 -6.71
N ARG A 4 4.00 -27.05 -6.55
CA ARG A 4 4.63 -26.50 -5.36
C ARG A 4 4.35 -25.01 -5.32
N SER A 5 3.58 -24.57 -4.30
CA SER A 5 3.39 -23.16 -4.06
C SER A 5 4.75 -22.50 -3.75
N LYS A 6 5.05 -21.39 -4.43
CA LYS A 6 6.23 -20.60 -4.13
C LYS A 6 6.02 -19.89 -2.80
N VAL A 7 7.06 -19.90 -1.96
CA VAL A 7 7.08 -19.14 -0.70
C VAL A 7 8.10 -18.02 -0.86
N PHE A 8 7.67 -16.79 -0.54
CA PHE A 8 8.52 -15.61 -0.53
C PHE A 8 8.65 -15.13 0.91
N THR A 9 9.88 -14.88 1.35
CA THR A 9 10.19 -14.47 2.73
C THR A 9 10.86 -13.11 2.73
N TYR A 10 10.37 -12.22 3.58
CA TYR A 10 10.89 -10.86 3.76
C TYR A 10 11.15 -10.61 5.23
N GLY A 11 12.05 -9.69 5.54
CA GLY A 11 12.37 -9.33 6.90
C GLY A 11 12.63 -7.83 7.05
N ALA A 12 12.39 -7.33 8.24
CA ALA A 12 12.75 -6.00 8.68
C ALA A 12 13.20 -6.05 10.12
N GLU A 13 14.09 -5.14 10.51
CA GLU A 13 14.63 -5.00 11.84
C GLU A 13 14.22 -3.64 12.41
N LEU A 14 14.08 -3.55 13.73
CA LEU A 14 13.74 -2.30 14.41
C LEU A 14 14.69 -2.09 15.57
N THR A 15 15.24 -0.88 15.66
CA THR A 15 16.09 -0.43 16.77
C THR A 15 15.44 0.76 17.46
N TRP A 16 15.12 0.62 18.73
CA TRP A 16 14.61 1.72 19.55
C TRP A 16 15.69 2.76 19.81
N GLN A 17 15.34 4.04 19.72
CA GLN A 17 16.24 5.16 19.88
C GLN A 17 15.96 6.02 21.13
N GLY A 18 15.08 5.57 22.00
CA GLY A 18 14.65 6.31 23.19
C GLY A 18 13.30 7.00 22.97
N GLY A 19 12.62 7.34 24.06
CA GLY A 19 11.28 7.93 23.99
C GLY A 19 10.32 7.04 23.21
N HIS A 20 9.66 7.62 22.20
CA HIS A 20 8.74 6.93 21.30
C HIS A 20 9.29 6.78 19.87
N THR A 21 10.60 6.90 19.70
CA THR A 21 11.25 6.87 18.38
C THR A 21 12.04 5.59 18.15
N ALA A 22 12.10 5.18 16.90
CA ALA A 22 12.87 4.02 16.45
C ALA A 22 13.34 4.20 15.00
N VAL A 23 14.17 3.29 14.55
CA VAL A 23 14.57 3.16 13.14
C VAL A 23 14.23 1.76 12.66
N VAL A 24 13.54 1.68 11.54
CA VAL A 24 13.31 0.44 10.80
C VAL A 24 14.35 0.32 9.70
N ALA A 25 14.90 -0.86 9.52
CA ALA A 25 15.89 -1.18 8.49
C ALA A 25 15.56 -2.52 7.82
N SER A 26 16.03 -2.71 6.61
CA SER A 26 15.95 -3.99 5.90
C SER A 26 17.10 -4.08 4.89
N GLY A 27 18.14 -4.85 5.23
CA GLY A 27 19.37 -4.95 4.44
C GLY A 27 20.01 -3.58 4.20
N ASP A 28 20.47 -3.33 2.98
CA ASP A 28 21.16 -2.08 2.59
C ASP A 28 20.20 -0.96 2.16
N ARG A 29 18.89 -1.10 2.40
CA ARG A 29 17.90 -0.06 2.10
C ARG A 29 18.09 1.15 3.00
N PRO A 30 17.76 2.36 2.54
CA PRO A 30 17.76 3.54 3.40
C PRO A 30 16.94 3.28 4.67
N PRO A 31 17.48 3.58 5.85
CA PRO A 31 16.76 3.38 7.11
C PRO A 31 15.55 4.32 7.18
N LEU A 32 14.49 3.88 7.83
CA LEU A 32 13.25 4.62 7.98
C LEU A 32 13.06 5.02 9.45
N PRO A 33 13.24 6.31 9.80
CA PRO A 33 12.92 6.81 11.13
C PRO A 33 11.41 6.78 11.37
N VAL A 34 11.00 6.26 12.54
CA VAL A 34 9.58 6.13 12.89
C VAL A 34 9.27 6.73 14.27
N ALA A 35 8.05 7.27 14.39
CA ALA A 35 7.48 7.79 15.63
C ALA A 35 5.95 7.62 15.57
N PRO A 36 5.23 7.78 16.70
CA PRO A 36 3.77 7.89 16.64
C PRO A 36 3.34 9.07 15.78
N PRO A 37 2.12 9.06 15.22
CA PRO A 37 1.58 10.24 14.55
C PRO A 37 1.36 11.38 15.54
N PRO A 38 1.28 12.64 15.07
CA PRO A 38 1.20 13.82 15.94
C PRO A 38 0.05 13.83 16.95
N ASP A 39 -1.05 13.13 16.64
CA ASP A 39 -2.21 13.02 17.51
C ASP A 39 -1.99 12.19 18.78
N PHE A 40 -0.86 11.48 18.87
CA PHE A 40 -0.52 10.60 20.00
C PHE A 40 0.66 11.14 20.79
N PRO A 41 0.78 10.78 22.10
CA PRO A 41 1.92 11.17 22.91
C PRO A 41 3.25 10.76 22.28
N GLY A 42 4.19 11.70 22.18
CA GLY A 42 5.49 11.48 21.54
C GLY A 42 5.48 11.51 20.01
N GLY A 43 4.35 11.92 19.41
CA GLY A 43 4.19 12.06 17.97
C GLY A 43 5.06 13.15 17.36
N GLU A 44 5.56 12.91 16.14
CA GLU A 44 6.42 13.82 15.39
C GLU A 44 5.93 13.95 13.95
N ASP A 45 5.93 15.19 13.44
CA ASP A 45 5.46 15.50 12.08
C ASP A 45 6.45 15.09 10.98
N ASP A 46 7.73 14.97 11.31
CA ASP A 46 8.83 14.76 10.38
C ASP A 46 9.26 13.29 10.27
N ARG A 47 8.57 12.39 10.97
CA ARG A 47 8.84 10.96 10.93
C ARG A 47 7.64 10.18 10.40
N TRP A 48 7.92 9.04 9.80
CA TRP A 48 6.88 8.09 9.42
C TRP A 48 6.25 7.47 10.67
N SER A 49 4.93 7.33 10.68
CA SER A 49 4.24 6.52 11.68
C SER A 49 3.90 5.15 11.11
N PRO A 50 3.64 4.14 11.95
CA PRO A 50 3.17 2.83 11.48
C PRO A 50 1.92 2.93 10.60
N GLU A 51 1.03 3.87 10.91
CA GLU A 51 -0.21 4.12 10.15
C GLU A 51 0.08 4.61 8.73
N HIS A 52 1.01 5.55 8.59
CA HIS A 52 1.46 6.04 7.27
C HIS A 52 2.20 4.95 6.49
N ILE A 53 3.01 4.13 7.16
CA ILE A 53 3.71 3.01 6.51
C ILE A 53 2.71 1.97 6.00
N PHE A 54 1.67 1.65 6.75
CA PHE A 54 0.60 0.75 6.30
C PHE A 54 -0.08 1.27 5.03
N LEU A 55 -0.45 2.55 5.00
CA LEU A 55 -1.07 3.18 3.83
C LEU A 55 -0.10 3.21 2.64
N ALA A 56 1.17 3.54 2.87
CA ALA A 56 2.20 3.53 1.82
C ALA A 56 2.45 2.12 1.26
N ALA A 57 2.44 1.10 2.11
CA ALA A 57 2.56 -0.29 1.67
C ALA A 57 1.38 -0.70 0.79
N LEU A 58 0.16 -0.30 1.17
CA LEU A 58 -1.06 -0.62 0.42
C LEU A 58 -1.06 0.03 -0.96
N GLU A 59 -0.87 1.35 -1.04
CA GLU A 59 -0.91 2.06 -2.33
C GLU A 59 0.25 1.67 -3.25
N SER A 60 1.45 1.43 -2.72
CA SER A 60 2.59 0.98 -3.52
C SER A 60 2.42 -0.45 -4.03
N CYS A 61 1.87 -1.34 -3.21
CA CYS A 61 1.57 -2.70 -3.64
C CYS A 61 0.51 -2.74 -4.74
N THR A 62 -0.54 -1.95 -4.62
CA THR A 62 -1.58 -1.81 -5.65
C THR A 62 -0.99 -1.29 -6.97
N MET A 63 -0.11 -0.28 -6.91
CA MET A 63 0.61 0.23 -8.07
C MET A 63 1.44 -0.86 -8.74
N LEU A 64 2.28 -1.56 -7.98
CA LEU A 64 3.17 -2.59 -8.54
C LEU A 64 2.38 -3.74 -9.15
N SER A 65 1.26 -4.13 -8.55
CA SER A 65 0.34 -5.11 -9.13
C SER A 65 -0.25 -4.64 -10.46
N PHE A 66 -0.73 -3.39 -10.52
CA PHE A 66 -1.26 -2.80 -11.74
C PHE A 66 -0.20 -2.71 -12.85
N LEU A 67 1.01 -2.23 -12.52
CA LEU A 67 2.12 -2.16 -13.48
C LEU A 67 2.50 -3.53 -14.03
N ALA A 68 2.51 -4.58 -13.18
CA ALA A 68 2.80 -5.95 -13.61
C ALA A 68 1.73 -6.46 -14.60
N HIS A 69 0.44 -6.21 -14.32
CA HIS A 69 -0.64 -6.58 -15.24
C HIS A 69 -0.58 -5.80 -16.56
N CYS A 70 -0.27 -4.50 -16.50
CA CYS A 70 -0.08 -3.69 -17.70
C CYS A 70 1.07 -4.22 -18.56
N ALA A 71 2.22 -4.49 -17.96
CA ALA A 71 3.38 -5.03 -18.67
C ALA A 71 3.10 -6.40 -19.32
N HIS A 72 2.36 -7.27 -18.62
CA HIS A 72 1.98 -8.58 -19.13
C HIS A 72 1.01 -8.49 -20.34
N ASN A 73 0.29 -7.40 -20.48
CA ASN A 73 -0.66 -7.14 -21.57
C ASN A 73 -0.13 -6.11 -22.58
N ASP A 74 1.18 -5.85 -22.59
CA ASP A 74 1.85 -4.91 -23.51
C ASP A 74 1.26 -3.48 -23.46
N LEU A 75 0.80 -3.05 -22.27
CA LEU A 75 0.31 -1.71 -22.03
C LEU A 75 1.40 -0.83 -21.41
N GLU A 76 1.51 0.39 -21.92
CA GLU A 76 2.49 1.39 -21.46
C GLU A 76 1.84 2.39 -20.50
N VAL A 77 2.26 2.36 -19.25
CA VAL A 77 1.90 3.37 -18.24
C VAL A 77 2.91 4.52 -18.34
N ARG A 78 2.44 5.73 -18.57
CA ARG A 78 3.27 6.93 -18.70
C ARG A 78 3.36 7.72 -17.41
N GLU A 79 2.28 7.76 -16.63
CA GLU A 79 2.25 8.40 -15.32
C GLU A 79 1.40 7.59 -14.37
N TYR A 80 1.78 7.61 -13.10
CA TYR A 80 1.00 7.01 -12.03
C TYR A 80 1.19 7.83 -10.75
N SER A 81 0.12 8.14 -10.08
CA SER A 81 0.13 8.69 -8.73
C SER A 81 -1.05 8.13 -7.94
N ALA A 82 -0.90 8.05 -6.63
CA ALA A 82 -1.96 7.60 -5.75
C ALA A 82 -1.95 8.39 -4.44
N ARG A 83 -3.10 8.40 -3.78
CA ARG A 83 -3.27 8.89 -2.41
C ARG A 83 -4.13 7.92 -1.65
N ALA A 84 -3.59 7.34 -0.58
CA ALA A 84 -4.33 6.52 0.36
C ALA A 84 -4.74 7.34 1.59
N THR A 85 -6.00 7.20 1.98
CA THR A 85 -6.55 7.82 3.20
C THR A 85 -7.28 6.72 3.97
N GLY A 86 -6.91 6.51 5.22
CA GLY A 86 -7.50 5.48 6.07
C GLY A 86 -8.10 6.03 7.34
N SER A 87 -9.14 5.37 7.83
CA SER A 87 -9.80 5.68 9.09
C SER A 87 -9.55 4.56 10.10
N ILE A 88 -9.07 4.93 11.28
CA ILE A 88 -8.93 4.02 12.42
C ILE A 88 -10.11 4.25 13.34
N GLU A 89 -10.90 3.20 13.52
CA GLU A 89 -12.10 3.19 14.34
C GLU A 89 -12.12 1.96 15.23
N ARG A 90 -12.94 2.02 16.29
CA ARG A 90 -13.17 0.88 17.13
C ARG A 90 -14.17 -0.07 16.47
N ARG A 91 -13.75 -1.32 16.25
CA ARG A 91 -14.64 -2.35 15.66
C ARG A 91 -15.65 -2.83 16.69
N ASP A 92 -16.87 -3.09 16.23
CA ASP A 92 -17.95 -3.58 17.10
C ASP A 92 -17.79 -5.04 17.53
N ASP A 93 -17.18 -5.85 16.68
CA ASP A 93 -17.04 -7.30 16.90
C ASP A 93 -16.03 -7.66 18.00
N ASP A 94 -14.86 -7.02 18.01
CA ASP A 94 -13.77 -7.33 18.95
C ASP A 94 -13.32 -6.14 19.83
N GLN A 95 -13.96 -4.98 19.66
CA GLN A 95 -13.70 -3.73 20.39
C GLN A 95 -12.26 -3.19 20.24
N ARG A 96 -11.54 -3.63 19.19
CA ARG A 96 -10.18 -3.15 18.89
C ARG A 96 -10.20 -1.98 17.93
N TYR A 97 -9.27 -1.04 18.11
CA TYR A 97 -9.00 -0.01 17.12
C TYR A 97 -8.22 -0.59 15.96
N ALA A 98 -8.67 -0.34 14.74
CA ALA A 98 -8.04 -0.82 13.50
C ALA A 98 -8.40 0.09 12.33
N PHE A 99 -7.64 0.01 11.25
CA PHE A 99 -8.14 0.52 9.98
C PHE A 99 -9.40 -0.26 9.58
N THR A 100 -10.52 0.42 9.53
CA THR A 100 -11.80 -0.17 9.11
C THR A 100 -12.09 0.11 7.66
N HIS A 101 -11.66 1.26 7.15
CA HIS A 101 -11.83 1.68 5.77
C HIS A 101 -10.60 2.43 5.27
N VAL A 102 -10.18 2.12 4.05
CA VAL A 102 -9.11 2.83 3.32
C VAL A 102 -9.60 3.16 1.92
N GLN A 103 -9.53 4.42 1.56
CA GLN A 103 -9.75 4.88 0.20
C GLN A 103 -8.40 5.14 -0.48
N VAL A 104 -8.22 4.59 -1.69
CA VAL A 104 -7.05 4.83 -2.53
C VAL A 104 -7.51 5.52 -3.82
N LEU A 105 -7.14 6.77 -3.99
CA LEU A 105 -7.39 7.52 -5.21
C LEU A 105 -6.21 7.36 -6.15
N VAL A 106 -6.42 6.73 -7.30
CA VAL A 106 -5.38 6.45 -8.30
C VAL A 106 -5.58 7.33 -9.54
N HIS A 107 -4.51 7.96 -9.98
CA HIS A 107 -4.43 8.63 -11.29
C HIS A 107 -3.36 7.94 -12.12
N ALA A 108 -3.75 7.39 -13.26
CA ALA A 108 -2.82 6.80 -14.21
C ALA A 108 -3.04 7.38 -15.61
N ARG A 109 -1.94 7.64 -16.32
CA ARG A 109 -1.99 8.00 -17.73
C ARG A 109 -1.33 6.93 -18.57
N MET A 110 -2.05 6.48 -19.58
CA MET A 110 -1.63 5.42 -20.49
C MET A 110 -1.12 6.01 -21.81
N ALA A 111 -0.43 5.20 -22.59
CA ALA A 111 -0.19 5.53 -23.99
C ALA A 111 -1.53 5.64 -24.77
N PRO A 112 -1.56 6.42 -25.87
CA PRO A 112 -2.79 6.61 -26.65
C PRO A 112 -3.45 5.29 -27.08
N GLY A 113 -4.76 5.20 -26.91
CA GLY A 113 -5.58 4.04 -27.27
C GLY A 113 -5.56 2.90 -26.26
N GLN A 114 -4.88 3.05 -25.12
CA GLN A 114 -4.70 1.96 -24.15
C GLN A 114 -5.52 2.08 -22.85
N ALA A 115 -6.17 3.22 -22.62
CA ALA A 115 -6.86 3.47 -21.35
C ALA A 115 -8.01 2.47 -21.09
N ALA A 116 -8.77 2.11 -22.12
CA ALA A 116 -9.86 1.15 -21.99
C ALA A 116 -9.35 -0.24 -21.56
N ALA A 117 -8.31 -0.73 -22.21
CA ALA A 117 -7.68 -2.01 -21.86
C ALA A 117 -7.08 -1.99 -20.43
N ALA A 118 -6.49 -0.87 -20.04
CA ALA A 118 -5.95 -0.71 -18.68
C ALA A 118 -7.05 -0.74 -17.61
N ARG A 119 -8.23 -0.17 -17.87
CA ARG A 119 -9.37 -0.23 -16.94
C ARG A 119 -9.84 -1.67 -16.69
N GLU A 120 -9.76 -2.54 -17.69
CA GLU A 120 -10.12 -3.96 -17.54
C GLU A 120 -9.16 -4.73 -16.62
N LEU A 121 -8.02 -4.17 -16.26
CA LEU A 121 -7.02 -4.79 -15.41
C LEU A 121 -7.11 -4.35 -13.93
N THR A 122 -7.92 -3.37 -13.58
CA THR A 122 -7.99 -2.82 -12.23
C THR A 122 -8.42 -3.85 -11.18
N ASP A 123 -9.46 -4.64 -11.47
CA ASP A 123 -9.95 -5.67 -10.55
C ASP A 123 -8.87 -6.75 -10.29
N LYS A 124 -8.10 -7.10 -11.31
CA LYS A 124 -6.99 -8.05 -11.17
C LYS A 124 -5.85 -7.45 -10.34
N ALA A 125 -5.54 -6.17 -10.54
CA ALA A 125 -4.53 -5.47 -9.77
C ALA A 125 -4.88 -5.44 -8.28
N GLU A 126 -6.13 -5.15 -7.95
CA GLU A 126 -6.62 -5.15 -6.57
C GLU A 126 -6.59 -6.55 -5.97
N ARG A 127 -7.08 -7.55 -6.69
CA ARG A 127 -7.08 -8.95 -6.24
C ARG A 127 -5.68 -9.46 -5.91
N ASP A 128 -4.70 -9.12 -6.73
CA ASP A 128 -3.33 -9.63 -6.64
C ASP A 128 -2.42 -8.75 -5.75
N CYS A 129 -2.97 -7.70 -5.15
CA CYS A 129 -2.26 -6.88 -4.16
C CYS A 129 -2.12 -7.66 -2.85
N PHE A 130 -0.88 -8.04 -2.49
CA PHE A 130 -0.59 -8.83 -1.29
C PHE A 130 -1.00 -8.10 0.01
N ILE A 131 -0.85 -6.79 0.05
CA ILE A 131 -1.19 -5.99 1.23
C ILE A 131 -2.71 -5.92 1.41
N THR A 132 -3.47 -5.70 0.33
CA THR A 132 -4.94 -5.79 0.36
C THR A 132 -5.40 -7.15 0.86
N ALA A 133 -4.81 -8.23 0.35
CA ALA A 133 -5.13 -9.59 0.77
C ALA A 133 -4.78 -9.88 2.24
N SER A 134 -3.90 -9.09 2.84
CA SER A 134 -3.37 -9.27 4.20
C SER A 134 -4.10 -8.43 5.27
N THR A 135 -5.09 -7.64 4.91
CA THR A 135 -5.85 -6.79 5.82
C THR A 135 -7.34 -7.13 5.81
N ASN A 136 -8.02 -6.90 6.93
CA ASN A 136 -9.47 -6.97 7.05
C ASN A 136 -10.17 -5.62 6.85
N ALA A 137 -9.42 -4.55 6.60
CA ALA A 137 -9.99 -3.27 6.28
C ALA A 137 -10.76 -3.33 4.95
N ASP A 138 -11.83 -2.56 4.85
CA ASP A 138 -12.54 -2.33 3.59
C ASP A 138 -11.70 -1.37 2.73
N ILE A 139 -11.20 -1.87 1.61
CA ILE A 139 -10.33 -1.12 0.69
C ILE A 139 -11.14 -0.72 -0.54
N GLU A 140 -11.27 0.57 -0.76
CA GLU A 140 -11.93 1.16 -1.91
C GLU A 140 -10.90 1.88 -2.80
N ASN A 141 -10.73 1.41 -4.04
CA ASN A 141 -9.87 2.05 -5.02
C ASN A 141 -10.71 2.84 -6.04
N ASP A 142 -10.44 4.13 -6.16
CA ASP A 142 -11.00 4.99 -7.20
C ASP A 142 -9.95 5.19 -8.30
N TRP A 143 -10.15 4.52 -9.43
CA TRP A 143 -9.24 4.51 -10.56
C TRP A 143 -9.63 5.57 -11.60
N ARG A 144 -8.75 6.55 -11.79
CA ARG A 144 -8.85 7.54 -12.86
C ARG A 144 -7.77 7.28 -13.90
N ILE A 145 -8.15 6.59 -14.97
CA ILE A 145 -7.24 6.17 -16.03
C ILE A 145 -7.54 6.96 -17.29
N LEU A 146 -6.55 7.72 -17.74
CA LEU A 146 -6.61 8.63 -18.88
C LEU A 146 -5.53 8.28 -19.92
N GLU A 147 -5.60 8.92 -21.09
CA GLU A 147 -4.57 8.90 -22.13
C GLU A 147 -3.73 10.17 -22.14
#